data_f18b7e5a0cdec2b02db41b974697ced2
#
_entry.id   f18b7e5a0cdec2b02db41b974697ced2
#
_cell.length_a   1.000
_cell.length_b   1.000
_cell.length_c   1.000
_cell.angle_alpha   90.00
_cell.angle_beta   90.00
_cell.angle_gamma   90.00
#
_symmetry.space_group_name_H-M   'P 1'
#
loop_
_entity.id
_entity.type
_entity.pdbx_description
1 polymer ?
#
loop_
_entity_poly.entity_id
_entity_poly.type
_entity_poly.pdbx_seq_one_letter_code
_entity_poly.pdbx_strand_id
1 'polypeptide(L)'
;MKILILTCNTGGGHNSAALALKSYFDNKNIHCDIADFLSFGKEIANNIICNGHVFIYRHAPKLFEIGYKLSESETTKHKKTIIYKYCSKYADKLYDFLKQSNYDYIISVHVFASLALDYIKKNMDSSIYACHLSTDYACYPEIANTNLDKYFIAHSKLKNAHIECGIVAEKIIPSGIPVRDIFFENKITKQEARRALNISNDKKLIIVAGGSMGCGPIEDIAEKLINNYKNKCNIAVICGSNEKLYDTLKKYPELILFGFVSDIEVHMAAADILITKAGGLTITEAAALSRPIVFINAVSGCEAYNREFFSQNTYALSSYDVDKVIENVGLLLSDEFLYNKIKNNLDKDFNIPAQKIIFDELSEGSTIV
;
A
#
# COMPACT_ATOMS: atom_id res chain seq x y z
N MET A 1 19.55 19.12 -4.70
CA MET A 1 18.16 18.71 -4.46
C MET A 1 18.02 18.26 -3.02
N LYS A 2 17.08 18.85 -2.29
CA LYS A 2 16.73 18.51 -0.90
C LYS A 2 15.24 18.21 -0.83
N ILE A 3 14.86 17.03 -0.33
CA ILE A 3 13.50 16.52 -0.39
C ILE A 3 12.94 16.32 1.01
N LEU A 4 11.68 16.69 1.21
CA LEU A 4 10.90 16.30 2.39
C LEU A 4 9.80 15.33 1.99
N ILE A 5 9.70 14.21 2.69
CA ILE A 5 8.55 13.30 2.59
C ILE A 5 7.67 13.49 3.81
N LEU A 6 6.40 13.87 3.59
CA LEU A 6 5.40 13.99 4.65
C LEU A 6 4.55 12.72 4.69
N THR A 7 4.59 12.04 5.83
CA THR A 7 3.76 10.88 6.12
C THR A 7 2.75 11.17 7.24
N CYS A 8 1.90 10.20 7.57
CA CYS A 8 1.07 10.21 8.77
C CYS A 8 1.14 8.84 9.45
N ASN A 9 1.32 8.84 10.73
CA ASN A 9 1.44 7.61 11.52
C ASN A 9 0.07 6.96 11.81
N THR A 10 -0.77 6.81 10.75
CA THR A 10 -2.11 6.19 10.79
C THR A 10 -2.12 4.72 10.38
N GLY A 11 -0.96 4.19 9.93
CA GLY A 11 -0.79 2.79 9.49
C GLY A 11 0.60 2.55 8.92
N GLY A 12 1.00 1.27 8.82
CA GLY A 12 2.34 0.89 8.35
C GLY A 12 2.61 1.21 6.88
N GLY A 13 1.57 1.23 6.02
CA GLY A 13 1.72 1.37 4.58
C GLY A 13 2.39 2.68 4.15
N HIS A 14 1.84 3.82 4.56
CA HIS A 14 2.39 5.15 4.21
C HIS A 14 3.85 5.30 4.67
N ASN A 15 4.16 4.86 5.89
CA ASN A 15 5.53 4.91 6.42
C ASN A 15 6.47 4.03 5.61
N SER A 16 6.04 2.84 5.20
CA SER A 16 6.86 1.94 4.38
C SER A 16 7.14 2.51 3.00
N ALA A 17 6.15 3.15 2.35
CA ALA A 17 6.34 3.84 1.08
C ALA A 17 7.32 5.02 1.22
N ALA A 18 7.17 5.82 2.29
CA ALA A 18 8.08 6.93 2.60
C ALA A 18 9.51 6.45 2.82
N LEU A 19 9.70 5.35 3.57
CA LEU A 19 11.01 4.76 3.84
C LEU A 19 11.66 4.18 2.58
N ALA A 20 10.87 3.50 1.72
CA ALA A 20 11.35 2.98 0.45
C ALA A 20 11.85 4.11 -0.46
N LEU A 21 11.07 5.19 -0.57
CA LEU A 21 11.44 6.35 -1.36
C LEU A 21 12.67 7.07 -0.80
N LYS A 22 12.73 7.27 0.54
CA LYS A 22 13.91 7.86 1.20
C LYS A 22 15.17 7.02 0.95
N SER A 23 15.10 5.70 1.14
CA SER A 23 16.24 4.80 0.92
C SER A 23 16.79 4.94 -0.51
N TYR A 24 15.92 5.06 -1.51
CA TYR A 24 16.32 5.26 -2.89
C TYR A 24 17.05 6.61 -3.10
N PHE A 25 16.52 7.71 -2.52
CA PHE A 25 17.16 9.02 -2.61
C PHE A 25 18.51 9.05 -1.87
N ASP A 26 18.59 8.45 -0.68
CA ASP A 26 19.84 8.35 0.08
C ASP A 26 20.91 7.59 -0.72
N ASN A 27 20.53 6.50 -1.42
CA ASN A 27 21.44 5.73 -2.30
C ASN A 27 21.91 6.55 -3.52
N LYS A 28 21.19 7.61 -3.89
CA LYS A 28 21.58 8.57 -4.93
C LYS A 28 22.32 9.80 -4.37
N ASN A 29 22.68 9.79 -3.09
CA ASN A 29 23.29 10.92 -2.38
C ASN A 29 22.43 12.20 -2.39
N ILE A 30 21.10 12.04 -2.37
CA ILE A 30 20.14 13.14 -2.27
C ILE A 30 19.64 13.22 -0.85
N HIS A 31 19.78 14.42 -0.27
CA HIS A 31 19.27 14.67 1.08
C HIS A 31 17.75 14.54 1.13
N CYS A 32 17.25 13.60 1.91
CA CYS A 32 15.84 13.30 2.04
C CYS A 32 15.44 13.11 3.50
N ASP A 33 14.56 13.96 3.99
CA ASP A 33 13.98 13.87 5.33
C ASP A 33 12.56 13.29 5.29
N ILE A 34 12.15 12.64 6.37
CA ILE A 34 10.77 12.21 6.61
C ILE A 34 10.23 12.92 7.84
N ALA A 35 9.03 13.49 7.74
CA ALA A 35 8.31 14.04 8.87
C ALA A 35 6.88 13.51 8.95
N ASP A 36 6.42 13.24 10.18
CA ASP A 36 5.02 12.90 10.42
C ASP A 36 4.19 14.19 10.47
N PHE A 37 3.26 14.37 9.53
CA PHE A 37 2.38 15.55 9.49
C PHE A 37 1.61 15.73 10.81
N LEU A 38 1.20 14.65 11.45
CA LEU A 38 0.45 14.74 12.71
C LEU A 38 1.30 15.32 13.84
N SER A 39 2.63 15.28 13.77
CA SER A 39 3.51 15.90 14.78
C SER A 39 3.37 17.43 14.85
N PHE A 40 2.92 18.07 13.77
CA PHE A 40 2.62 19.50 13.76
C PHE A 40 1.31 19.83 14.49
N GLY A 41 0.49 18.82 14.82
CA GLY A 41 -0.77 18.97 15.53
C GLY A 41 -0.63 18.99 17.05
N LYS A 42 -1.78 18.96 17.76
CA LYS A 42 -1.82 18.77 19.21
C LYS A 42 -1.70 17.28 19.53
N GLU A 43 -0.83 16.93 20.46
CA GLU A 43 -0.52 15.55 20.85
C GLU A 43 -1.77 14.72 21.21
N ILE A 44 -2.72 15.30 21.95
CA ILE A 44 -3.99 14.63 22.32
C ILE A 44 -4.83 14.30 21.09
N ALA A 45 -4.94 15.21 20.11
CA ALA A 45 -5.70 14.97 18.89
C ALA A 45 -5.03 13.90 18.01
N ASN A 46 -3.71 13.87 17.97
CA ASN A 46 -2.92 12.89 17.22
C ASN A 46 -3.08 11.49 17.80
N ASN A 47 -3.03 11.36 19.12
CA ASN A 47 -3.24 10.08 19.79
C ASN A 47 -4.67 9.54 19.58
N ILE A 48 -5.68 10.41 19.56
CA ILE A 48 -7.07 10.01 19.24
C ILE A 48 -7.19 9.54 17.78
N ILE A 49 -6.55 10.23 16.83
CA ILE A 49 -6.62 9.86 15.42
C ILE A 49 -5.87 8.55 15.18
N CYS A 50 -4.62 8.43 15.63
CA CYS A 50 -3.80 7.24 15.42
C CYS A 50 -4.39 6.01 16.12
N ASN A 51 -4.66 6.10 17.41
CA ASN A 51 -5.18 4.98 18.19
C ASN A 51 -6.63 4.68 17.85
N GLY A 52 -7.45 5.71 17.61
CA GLY A 52 -8.85 5.57 17.21
C GLY A 52 -8.98 4.89 15.86
N HIS A 53 -8.16 5.26 14.86
CA HIS A 53 -8.14 4.63 13.54
C HIS A 53 -7.80 3.14 13.65
N VAL A 54 -6.72 2.80 14.36
CA VAL A 54 -6.30 1.40 14.58
C VAL A 54 -7.35 0.62 15.36
N PHE A 55 -7.95 1.22 16.39
CA PHE A 55 -9.00 0.60 17.21
C PHE A 55 -10.27 0.31 16.40
N ILE A 56 -10.77 1.30 15.65
CA ILE A 56 -11.96 1.14 14.80
C ILE A 56 -11.70 0.12 13.69
N TYR A 57 -10.53 0.18 13.08
CA TYR A 57 -10.11 -0.78 12.07
C TYR A 57 -10.12 -2.24 12.59
N ARG A 58 -9.64 -2.46 13.83
CA ARG A 58 -9.56 -3.80 14.43
C ARG A 58 -10.89 -4.30 14.98
N HIS A 59 -11.69 -3.43 15.63
CA HIS A 59 -12.82 -3.85 16.46
C HIS A 59 -14.19 -3.47 15.90
N ALA A 60 -14.26 -2.50 14.98
CA ALA A 60 -15.51 -2.01 14.41
C ALA A 60 -15.40 -1.75 12.88
N PRO A 61 -15.02 -2.74 12.06
CA PRO A 61 -14.77 -2.55 10.62
C PRO A 61 -15.98 -2.00 9.86
N LYS A 62 -17.22 -2.35 10.25
CA LYS A 62 -18.45 -1.79 9.66
C LYS A 62 -18.60 -0.29 9.94
N LEU A 63 -18.18 0.17 11.13
CA LEU A 63 -18.22 1.60 11.47
C LEU A 63 -17.17 2.37 10.67
N PHE A 64 -16.02 1.78 10.43
CA PHE A 64 -14.98 2.32 9.55
C PHE A 64 -15.50 2.49 8.11
N GLU A 65 -16.18 1.48 7.58
CA GLU A 65 -16.81 1.52 6.26
C GLU A 65 -17.86 2.63 6.13
N ILE A 66 -18.72 2.77 7.12
CA ILE A 66 -19.76 3.83 7.14
C ILE A 66 -19.09 5.21 7.19
N GLY A 67 -18.10 5.41 8.05
CA GLY A 67 -17.36 6.67 8.15
C GLY A 67 -16.65 7.02 6.84
N TYR A 68 -16.06 6.02 6.18
CA TYR A 68 -15.40 6.17 4.89
C TYR A 68 -16.39 6.56 3.78
N LYS A 69 -17.52 5.84 3.65
CA LYS A 69 -18.59 6.16 2.68
C LYS A 69 -19.22 7.54 2.91
N LEU A 70 -19.35 7.96 4.18
CA LEU A 70 -19.85 9.29 4.50
C LEU A 70 -18.83 10.36 4.07
N SER A 71 -17.53 10.14 4.27
CA SER A 71 -16.50 11.07 3.80
C SER A 71 -16.51 11.21 2.28
N GLU A 72 -16.72 10.12 1.54
CA GLU A 72 -16.87 10.15 0.08
C GLU A 72 -18.12 10.92 -0.38
N SER A 73 -19.25 10.79 0.33
CA SER A 73 -20.51 11.45 -0.03
C SER A 73 -20.48 12.96 0.21
N GLU A 74 -19.73 13.43 1.21
CA GLU A 74 -19.55 14.86 1.49
C GLU A 74 -18.64 15.57 0.47
N THR A 75 -17.79 14.83 -0.24
CA THR A 75 -16.81 15.37 -1.20
C THR A 75 -17.40 15.69 -2.56
N THR A 76 -18.62 15.29 -2.83
CA THR A 76 -19.30 15.55 -4.10
C THR A 76 -19.78 16.97 -4.26
N LYS A 77 -18.94 17.95 -4.24
CA LYS A 77 -19.06 19.31 -4.84
C LYS A 77 -18.41 20.39 -3.96
N HIS A 78 -17.15 20.73 -4.22
CA HIS A 78 -16.55 22.04 -3.91
C HIS A 78 -16.67 22.60 -2.46
N LYS A 79 -17.00 21.81 -1.46
CA LYS A 79 -17.04 22.25 -0.06
C LYS A 79 -15.77 21.80 0.68
N LYS A 80 -15.13 22.74 1.37
CA LYS A 80 -14.03 22.47 2.30
C LYS A 80 -14.53 21.46 3.35
N THR A 81 -14.11 20.20 3.22
CA THR A 81 -14.51 19.11 4.13
C THR A 81 -14.04 19.38 5.56
N ILE A 82 -14.63 18.68 6.53
CA ILE A 82 -14.18 18.73 7.93
C ILE A 82 -12.69 18.37 8.02
N ILE A 83 -12.25 17.39 7.22
CA ILE A 83 -10.85 16.97 7.12
C ILE A 83 -9.97 18.11 6.60
N TYR A 84 -10.38 18.81 5.55
CA TYR A 84 -9.64 19.98 5.05
C TYR A 84 -9.47 21.05 6.13
N LYS A 85 -10.56 21.38 6.85
CA LYS A 85 -10.52 22.36 7.95
C LYS A 85 -9.61 21.92 9.10
N TYR A 86 -9.58 20.61 9.37
CA TYR A 86 -8.67 20.04 10.36
C TYR A 86 -7.21 20.21 9.92
N CYS A 87 -6.88 19.80 8.69
CA CYS A 87 -5.53 19.90 8.15
C CYS A 87 -5.04 21.35 8.06
N SER A 88 -5.93 22.28 7.68
CA SER A 88 -5.58 23.71 7.58
C SER A 88 -5.18 24.35 8.91
N LYS A 89 -5.66 23.83 10.05
CA LYS A 89 -5.26 24.35 11.38
C LYS A 89 -3.80 24.10 11.73
N TYR A 90 -3.15 23.15 11.09
CA TYR A 90 -1.75 22.80 11.33
C TYR A 90 -0.82 23.29 10.23
N ALA A 91 -1.40 23.93 9.20
CA ALA A 91 -0.65 24.45 8.06
C ALA A 91 0.37 25.52 8.46
N ASP A 92 0.05 26.39 9.43
CA ASP A 92 0.97 27.43 9.93
C ASP A 92 2.27 26.82 10.45
N LYS A 93 2.17 25.82 11.33
CA LYS A 93 3.34 25.17 11.91
C LYS A 93 4.16 24.39 10.88
N LEU A 94 3.47 23.72 9.94
CA LEU A 94 4.14 23.05 8.83
C LEU A 94 4.87 24.09 7.97
N TYR A 95 4.24 25.20 7.65
CA TYR A 95 4.86 26.27 6.84
C TYR A 95 6.07 26.89 7.53
N ASP A 96 6.00 27.14 8.84
CA ASP A 96 7.15 27.63 9.62
C ASP A 96 8.33 26.65 9.57
N PHE A 97 8.08 25.35 9.67
CA PHE A 97 9.08 24.31 9.50
C PHE A 97 9.68 24.32 8.09
N LEU A 98 8.85 24.44 7.04
CA LEU A 98 9.31 24.47 5.65
C LEU A 98 10.21 25.68 5.37
N LYS A 99 9.84 26.86 5.86
CA LYS A 99 10.67 28.10 5.71
C LYS A 99 12.06 27.97 6.31
N GLN A 100 12.20 27.24 7.42
CA GLN A 100 13.49 27.08 8.11
C GLN A 100 14.39 26.05 7.43
N SER A 101 13.83 25.19 6.59
CA SER A 101 14.50 23.97 6.14
C SER A 101 14.93 23.99 4.67
N ASN A 102 14.42 24.93 3.85
CA ASN A 102 14.76 25.12 2.43
C ASN A 102 14.72 23.81 1.61
N TYR A 103 13.57 23.13 1.58
CA TYR A 103 13.36 21.96 0.72
C TYR A 103 13.01 22.40 -0.71
N ASP A 104 13.61 21.74 -1.70
CA ASP A 104 13.30 21.95 -3.12
C ASP A 104 11.97 21.28 -3.47
N TYR A 105 11.72 20.08 -2.92
CA TYR A 105 10.52 19.28 -3.18
C TYR A 105 9.91 18.74 -1.89
N ILE A 106 8.58 18.78 -1.83
CA ILE A 106 7.81 18.22 -0.71
C ILE A 106 6.87 17.16 -1.27
N ILE A 107 7.05 15.92 -0.87
CA ILE A 107 6.25 14.76 -1.32
C ILE A 107 5.37 14.30 -0.17
N SER A 108 4.07 14.40 -0.33
CA SER A 108 3.10 13.86 0.64
C SER A 108 2.65 12.47 0.23
N VAL A 109 2.83 11.48 1.11
CA VAL A 109 2.33 10.10 0.94
C VAL A 109 0.99 9.88 1.64
N HIS A 110 0.36 10.94 2.16
CA HIS A 110 -0.91 10.85 2.89
C HIS A 110 -1.83 12.03 2.58
N VAL A 111 -3.13 11.76 2.48
CA VAL A 111 -4.15 12.78 2.15
C VAL A 111 -4.09 14.01 3.08
N PHE A 112 -3.89 13.83 4.38
CA PHE A 112 -3.89 14.94 5.34
C PHE A 112 -2.76 15.95 5.06
N ALA A 113 -1.55 15.45 4.83
CA ALA A 113 -0.42 16.31 4.50
C ALA A 113 -0.64 17.01 3.14
N SER A 114 -1.21 16.31 2.15
CA SER A 114 -1.55 16.92 0.85
C SER A 114 -2.56 18.06 0.97
N LEU A 115 -3.58 17.91 1.82
CA LEU A 115 -4.57 18.96 2.07
C LEU A 115 -3.95 20.17 2.78
N ALA A 116 -3.02 19.96 3.70
CA ALA A 116 -2.29 21.05 4.36
C ALA A 116 -1.36 21.78 3.39
N LEU A 117 -0.66 21.06 2.52
CA LEU A 117 0.17 21.65 1.45
C LEU A 117 -0.66 22.46 0.46
N ASP A 118 -1.83 21.96 0.06
CA ASP A 118 -2.77 22.69 -0.78
C ASP A 118 -3.21 24.00 -0.11
N TYR A 119 -3.51 23.97 1.20
CA TYR A 119 -3.85 25.16 1.95
C TYR A 119 -2.70 26.18 1.97
N ILE A 120 -1.46 25.71 2.22
CA ILE A 120 -0.26 26.56 2.22
C ILE A 120 -0.07 27.20 0.85
N LYS A 121 -0.11 26.43 -0.23
CA LYS A 121 0.04 26.95 -1.61
C LYS A 121 -1.02 27.99 -1.97
N LYS A 122 -2.24 27.81 -1.51
CA LYS A 122 -3.36 28.73 -1.82
C LYS A 122 -3.36 30.01 -1.00
N ASN A 123 -2.88 29.98 0.26
CA ASN A 123 -3.12 31.05 1.21
C ASN A 123 -1.84 31.67 1.79
N MET A 124 -0.69 31.01 1.68
CA MET A 124 0.54 31.43 2.35
C MET A 124 1.71 31.59 1.38
N ASP A 125 2.04 30.56 0.60
CA ASP A 125 3.20 30.56 -0.29
C ASP A 125 2.96 29.64 -1.49
N SER A 126 2.70 30.23 -2.66
CA SER A 126 2.49 29.48 -3.91
C SER A 126 3.77 28.93 -4.53
N SER A 127 4.95 29.36 -4.08
CA SER A 127 6.26 28.94 -4.63
C SER A 127 6.69 27.56 -4.16
N ILE A 128 6.10 27.02 -3.08
CA ILE A 128 6.41 25.68 -2.59
C ILE A 128 6.07 24.64 -3.67
N TYR A 129 7.06 23.81 -4.04
CA TYR A 129 6.83 22.69 -4.94
C TYR A 129 6.35 21.46 -4.17
N ALA A 130 5.08 21.15 -4.28
CA ALA A 130 4.42 20.11 -3.49
C ALA A 130 3.79 19.04 -4.38
N CYS A 131 4.06 17.78 -4.06
CA CYS A 131 3.56 16.60 -4.77
C CYS A 131 2.69 15.72 -3.86
N HIS A 132 1.70 15.06 -4.46
CA HIS A 132 1.01 13.93 -3.84
C HIS A 132 1.56 12.63 -4.41
N LEU A 133 1.75 11.62 -3.56
CA LEU A 133 2.09 10.25 -3.93
C LEU A 133 1.02 9.31 -3.38
N SER A 134 0.28 8.68 -4.29
CA SER A 134 -0.76 7.71 -3.94
C SER A 134 -0.15 6.42 -3.39
N THR A 135 -0.73 5.89 -2.33
CA THR A 135 -0.37 4.62 -1.71
C THR A 135 -1.45 3.55 -1.87
N ASP A 136 -2.48 3.85 -2.67
CA ASP A 136 -3.58 2.98 -3.04
C ASP A 136 -3.93 3.11 -4.52
N TYR A 137 -4.60 2.10 -5.08
CA TYR A 137 -5.01 2.05 -6.49
C TYR A 137 -6.37 2.71 -6.70
N ALA A 138 -6.51 3.94 -6.23
CA ALA A 138 -7.71 4.74 -6.34
C ALA A 138 -7.40 6.23 -6.50
N CYS A 139 -8.36 6.99 -7.03
CA CYS A 139 -8.37 8.45 -6.93
C CYS A 139 -9.32 8.85 -5.80
N TYR A 140 -8.79 9.55 -4.80
CA TYR A 140 -9.61 10.07 -3.70
C TYR A 140 -10.11 11.48 -4.06
N PRO A 141 -11.43 11.76 -3.88
CA PRO A 141 -12.00 13.06 -4.17
C PRO A 141 -11.32 14.22 -3.43
N GLU A 142 -10.83 13.97 -2.20
CA GLU A 142 -10.08 14.98 -1.44
C GLU A 142 -8.80 15.41 -2.16
N ILE A 143 -8.08 14.45 -2.76
CA ILE A 143 -6.85 14.73 -3.52
C ILE A 143 -7.19 15.42 -4.83
N ALA A 144 -8.26 15.03 -5.50
CA ALA A 144 -8.72 15.65 -6.74
C ALA A 144 -9.07 17.15 -6.58
N ASN A 145 -9.50 17.55 -5.39
CA ASN A 145 -9.82 18.94 -5.06
C ASN A 145 -8.59 19.80 -4.66
N THR A 146 -7.38 19.22 -4.63
CA THR A 146 -6.14 19.95 -4.36
C THR A 146 -5.54 20.53 -5.65
N ASN A 147 -4.66 21.53 -5.51
CA ASN A 147 -3.90 22.10 -6.62
C ASN A 147 -2.39 22.00 -6.33
N LEU A 148 -1.88 20.78 -6.23
CA LEU A 148 -0.45 20.50 -6.10
C LEU A 148 0.25 20.54 -7.47
N ASP A 149 1.58 20.49 -7.46
CA ASP A 149 2.36 20.59 -8.70
C ASP A 149 2.36 19.27 -9.47
N LYS A 150 2.50 18.13 -8.77
CA LYS A 150 2.46 16.79 -9.37
C LYS A 150 1.67 15.81 -8.51
N TYR A 151 1.09 14.83 -9.18
CA TYR A 151 0.38 13.70 -8.60
C TYR A 151 0.98 12.40 -9.11
N PHE A 152 1.77 11.76 -8.28
CA PHE A 152 2.32 10.43 -8.54
C PHE A 152 1.25 9.39 -8.21
N ILE A 153 0.73 8.73 -9.24
CA ILE A 153 -0.39 7.79 -9.10
C ILE A 153 0.08 6.33 -9.17
N ALA A 154 -0.68 5.46 -8.54
CA ALA A 154 -0.30 4.06 -8.33
C ALA A 154 -0.16 3.24 -9.63
N HIS A 155 -0.82 3.63 -10.72
CA HIS A 155 -0.75 2.88 -11.99
C HIS A 155 -1.26 3.72 -13.18
N SER A 156 -0.69 3.49 -14.38
CA SER A 156 -1.08 4.19 -15.61
C SER A 156 -2.55 4.01 -16.01
N LYS A 157 -3.14 2.84 -15.75
CA LYS A 157 -4.56 2.55 -16.01
C LYS A 157 -5.52 3.41 -15.15
N LEU A 158 -5.02 4.07 -14.10
CA LEU A 158 -5.80 4.99 -13.26
C LEU A 158 -5.76 6.43 -13.76
N LYS A 159 -4.96 6.76 -14.79
CA LYS A 159 -4.79 8.14 -15.26
C LYS A 159 -6.12 8.78 -15.64
N ASN A 160 -6.96 8.09 -16.41
CA ASN A 160 -8.26 8.62 -16.82
C ASN A 160 -9.19 8.88 -15.63
N ALA A 161 -9.24 7.97 -14.65
CA ALA A 161 -10.04 8.19 -13.43
C ALA A 161 -9.59 9.43 -12.66
N HIS A 162 -8.29 9.72 -12.59
CA HIS A 162 -7.78 10.94 -11.97
C HIS A 162 -8.14 12.21 -12.76
N ILE A 163 -8.12 12.14 -14.10
CA ILE A 163 -8.57 13.23 -14.97
C ILE A 163 -10.07 13.49 -14.79
N GLU A 164 -10.88 12.45 -14.78
CA GLU A 164 -12.33 12.53 -14.56
C GLU A 164 -12.69 13.11 -13.18
N CYS A 165 -11.84 12.85 -12.18
CA CYS A 165 -11.95 13.48 -10.85
C CYS A 165 -11.57 14.96 -10.84
N GLY A 166 -10.94 15.50 -11.90
CA GLY A 166 -10.62 16.93 -12.05
C GLY A 166 -9.13 17.27 -11.94
N ILE A 167 -8.23 16.30 -11.83
CA ILE A 167 -6.78 16.56 -11.83
C ILE A 167 -6.31 16.82 -13.27
N VAL A 168 -5.53 17.87 -13.45
CA VAL A 168 -4.97 18.26 -14.74
C VAL A 168 -4.02 17.19 -15.26
N ALA A 169 -4.20 16.74 -16.51
CA ALA A 169 -3.54 15.56 -17.08
C ALA A 169 -2.00 15.64 -17.07
N GLU A 170 -1.44 16.84 -17.23
CA GLU A 170 0.00 17.13 -17.28
C GLU A 170 0.66 17.04 -15.89
N LYS A 171 -0.15 17.10 -14.84
CA LYS A 171 0.30 16.93 -13.45
C LYS A 171 0.31 15.48 -12.99
N ILE A 172 -0.29 14.57 -13.76
CA ILE A 172 -0.46 13.16 -13.38
C ILE A 172 0.70 12.34 -13.93
N ILE A 173 1.49 11.77 -13.02
CA ILE A 173 2.63 10.90 -13.31
C ILE A 173 2.34 9.49 -12.82
N PRO A 174 2.16 8.51 -13.70
CA PRO A 174 1.99 7.11 -13.31
C PRO A 174 3.31 6.50 -12.83
N SER A 175 3.62 6.65 -11.55
CA SER A 175 4.88 6.16 -10.98
C SER A 175 4.80 4.74 -10.43
N GLY A 176 3.65 4.32 -9.96
CA GLY A 176 3.53 3.18 -9.05
C GLY A 176 3.61 3.61 -7.59
N ILE A 177 3.51 2.62 -6.70
CA ILE A 177 3.69 2.80 -5.25
C ILE A 177 5.11 2.38 -4.88
N PRO A 178 5.91 3.22 -4.19
CA PRO A 178 7.26 2.85 -3.77
C PRO A 178 7.25 1.67 -2.80
N VAL A 179 8.00 0.65 -3.14
CA VAL A 179 8.33 -0.49 -2.29
C VAL A 179 9.84 -0.67 -2.27
N ARG A 180 10.39 -1.37 -1.27
CA ARG A 180 11.83 -1.53 -1.10
C ARG A 180 12.50 -2.05 -2.39
N ASP A 181 13.70 -1.57 -2.69
CA ASP A 181 14.45 -1.91 -3.91
C ASP A 181 14.70 -3.43 -4.05
N ILE A 182 14.77 -4.15 -2.93
CA ILE A 182 14.96 -5.61 -2.92
C ILE A 182 13.87 -6.39 -3.66
N PHE A 183 12.68 -5.79 -3.89
CA PHE A 183 11.63 -6.39 -4.72
C PHE A 183 11.92 -6.29 -6.22
N PHE A 184 12.87 -5.45 -6.63
CA PHE A 184 13.25 -5.23 -8.03
C PHE A 184 14.67 -5.66 -8.33
N GLU A 185 15.62 -5.31 -7.45
CA GLU A 185 17.06 -5.56 -7.61
C GLU A 185 17.51 -6.71 -6.72
N ASN A 186 18.44 -7.53 -7.21
CA ASN A 186 18.98 -8.68 -6.45
C ASN A 186 17.89 -9.60 -5.90
N LYS A 187 16.84 -9.83 -6.69
CA LYS A 187 15.72 -10.66 -6.29
C LYS A 187 16.21 -12.06 -5.93
N ILE A 188 15.91 -12.47 -4.70
CA ILE A 188 16.11 -13.86 -4.30
C ILE A 188 15.25 -14.79 -5.17
N THR A 189 15.82 -15.85 -5.69
CA THR A 189 15.07 -16.84 -6.45
C THR A 189 14.11 -17.61 -5.55
N LYS A 190 13.04 -18.16 -6.12
CA LYS A 190 12.08 -19.01 -5.37
C LYS A 190 12.77 -20.17 -4.66
N GLN A 191 13.74 -20.78 -5.29
CA GLN A 191 14.47 -21.92 -4.72
C GLN A 191 15.36 -21.51 -3.55
N GLU A 192 16.07 -20.39 -3.66
CA GLU A 192 16.88 -19.85 -2.57
C GLU A 192 16.01 -19.41 -1.39
N ALA A 193 14.88 -18.74 -1.66
CA ALA A 193 13.92 -18.30 -0.66
C ALA A 193 13.35 -19.51 0.13
N ARG A 194 12.96 -20.57 -0.57
CA ARG A 194 12.49 -21.80 0.08
C ARG A 194 13.56 -22.48 0.91
N ARG A 195 14.81 -22.49 0.41
CA ARG A 195 15.94 -23.02 1.18
C ARG A 195 16.17 -22.22 2.46
N ALA A 196 16.13 -20.89 2.38
CA ALA A 196 16.27 -20.00 3.53
C ALA A 196 15.17 -20.24 4.59
N LEU A 197 13.96 -20.57 4.15
CA LEU A 197 12.82 -20.85 5.02
C LEU A 197 12.69 -22.34 5.43
N ASN A 198 13.61 -23.22 5.01
CA ASN A 198 13.55 -24.67 5.20
C ASN A 198 12.26 -25.29 4.65
N ILE A 199 11.77 -24.80 3.51
CA ILE A 199 10.57 -25.28 2.82
C ILE A 199 10.98 -26.11 1.60
N SER A 200 10.39 -27.30 1.46
CA SER A 200 10.66 -28.17 0.33
C SER A 200 10.20 -27.58 -1.01
N ASN A 201 10.93 -27.95 -2.10
CA ASN A 201 10.60 -27.54 -3.47
C ASN A 201 9.71 -28.52 -4.23
N ASP A 202 9.35 -29.66 -3.63
CA ASP A 202 8.59 -30.75 -4.25
C ASP A 202 7.10 -30.42 -4.45
N LYS A 203 6.56 -29.48 -3.67
CA LYS A 203 5.15 -29.06 -3.71
C LYS A 203 5.03 -27.56 -3.97
N LYS A 204 3.88 -27.15 -4.48
CA LYS A 204 3.50 -25.71 -4.53
C LYS A 204 3.41 -25.16 -3.11
N LEU A 205 3.76 -23.91 -2.91
CA LEU A 205 3.66 -23.21 -1.63
C LEU A 205 2.56 -22.14 -1.69
N ILE A 206 1.59 -22.28 -0.80
CA ILE A 206 0.55 -21.27 -0.55
C ILE A 206 0.92 -20.53 0.73
N ILE A 207 1.01 -19.21 0.66
CA ILE A 207 1.23 -18.36 1.84
C ILE A 207 -0.04 -17.56 2.13
N VAL A 208 -0.50 -17.61 3.39
CA VAL A 208 -1.60 -16.78 3.91
C VAL A 208 -1.02 -15.70 4.80
N ALA A 209 -1.34 -14.43 4.51
CA ALA A 209 -0.86 -13.29 5.28
C ALA A 209 -1.94 -12.22 5.46
N GLY A 210 -2.31 -11.92 6.70
CA GLY A 210 -3.30 -10.89 7.05
C GLY A 210 -2.72 -9.47 7.23
N GLY A 211 -1.56 -9.20 6.61
CA GLY A 211 -0.78 -7.99 6.85
C GLY A 211 -0.03 -8.02 8.19
N SER A 212 0.63 -6.92 8.55
CA SER A 212 1.45 -6.83 9.78
C SER A 212 0.69 -7.13 11.08
N MET A 213 -0.63 -6.94 11.07
CA MET A 213 -1.50 -7.18 12.23
C MET A 213 -2.19 -8.56 12.22
N GLY A 214 -1.99 -9.40 11.20
CA GLY A 214 -2.62 -10.72 11.11
C GLY A 214 -4.15 -10.66 11.12
N CYS A 215 -4.75 -9.75 10.35
CA CYS A 215 -6.20 -9.54 10.30
C CYS A 215 -6.86 -10.35 9.17
N GLY A 216 -8.13 -10.71 9.37
CA GLY A 216 -8.94 -11.46 8.41
C GLY A 216 -9.34 -12.85 8.92
N PRO A 217 -10.11 -13.63 8.15
CA PRO A 217 -10.58 -14.97 8.52
C PRO A 217 -9.48 -16.03 8.29
N ILE A 218 -8.26 -15.80 8.84
CA ILE A 218 -7.05 -16.60 8.53
C ILE A 218 -7.18 -18.01 9.05
N GLU A 219 -7.77 -18.20 10.24
CA GLU A 219 -7.94 -19.54 10.83
C GLU A 219 -8.85 -20.43 9.95
N ASP A 220 -10.02 -19.89 9.53
CA ASP A 220 -10.96 -20.61 8.66
C ASP A 220 -10.33 -20.94 7.31
N ILE A 221 -9.60 -19.99 6.71
CA ILE A 221 -8.87 -20.22 5.46
C ILE A 221 -7.80 -21.31 5.64
N ALA A 222 -7.02 -21.26 6.70
CA ALA A 222 -5.95 -22.23 6.95
C ALA A 222 -6.53 -23.65 7.12
N GLU A 223 -7.61 -23.80 7.89
CA GLU A 223 -8.29 -25.07 8.08
C GLU A 223 -8.82 -25.64 6.75
N LYS A 224 -9.50 -24.82 5.96
CA LYS A 224 -10.02 -25.24 4.65
C LYS A 224 -8.90 -25.57 3.66
N LEU A 225 -7.77 -24.83 3.66
CA LEU A 225 -6.60 -25.17 2.86
C LEU A 225 -6.01 -26.53 3.24
N ILE A 226 -5.89 -26.82 4.54
CA ILE A 226 -5.42 -28.12 5.02
C ILE A 226 -6.33 -29.22 4.49
N ASN A 227 -7.64 -29.08 4.68
CA ASN A 227 -8.61 -30.10 4.28
C ASN A 227 -8.58 -30.41 2.77
N ASN A 228 -8.32 -29.37 1.93
CA ASN A 228 -8.34 -29.53 0.48
C ASN A 228 -6.96 -29.82 -0.15
N TYR A 229 -5.85 -29.31 0.44
CA TYR A 229 -4.57 -29.22 -0.28
C TYR A 229 -3.35 -29.73 0.48
N LYS A 230 -3.42 -30.17 1.75
CA LYS A 230 -2.24 -30.58 2.54
C LYS A 230 -1.37 -31.67 1.89
N ASN A 231 -1.96 -32.52 1.08
CA ASN A 231 -1.21 -33.58 0.37
C ASN A 231 -0.55 -33.07 -0.93
N LYS A 232 -1.01 -31.92 -1.48
CA LYS A 232 -0.58 -31.37 -2.78
C LYS A 232 0.28 -30.12 -2.63
N CYS A 233 0.11 -29.37 -1.54
CA CYS A 233 0.77 -28.09 -1.32
C CYS A 233 1.39 -28.01 0.07
N ASN A 234 2.46 -27.25 0.20
CA ASN A 234 2.91 -26.70 1.46
C ASN A 234 2.03 -25.48 1.78
N ILE A 235 1.60 -25.33 3.03
CA ILE A 235 0.74 -24.23 3.47
C ILE A 235 1.46 -23.50 4.59
N ALA A 236 1.77 -22.22 4.36
CA ALA A 236 2.39 -21.37 5.36
C ALA A 236 1.45 -20.24 5.76
N VAL A 237 1.51 -19.83 7.02
CA VAL A 237 0.73 -18.71 7.56
C VAL A 237 1.64 -17.74 8.26
N ILE A 238 1.57 -16.46 7.84
CA ILE A 238 2.27 -15.34 8.50
C ILE A 238 1.25 -14.62 9.37
N CYS A 239 1.38 -14.81 10.68
CA CYS A 239 0.44 -14.25 11.68
C CYS A 239 0.70 -12.79 12.02
N GLY A 240 1.85 -12.23 11.59
CA GLY A 240 2.23 -10.86 11.96
C GLY A 240 2.33 -10.70 13.48
N SER A 241 1.84 -9.58 14.00
CA SER A 241 1.82 -9.30 15.44
C SER A 241 0.62 -9.95 16.18
N ASN A 242 -0.11 -10.88 15.55
CA ASN A 242 -1.25 -11.56 16.15
C ASN A 242 -0.82 -12.87 16.85
N GLU A 243 -0.27 -12.74 18.05
CA GLU A 243 0.16 -13.90 18.86
C GLU A 243 -0.98 -14.87 19.15
N LYS A 244 -2.20 -14.36 19.39
CA LYS A 244 -3.37 -15.21 19.61
C LYS A 244 -3.67 -16.11 18.41
N LEU A 245 -3.60 -15.56 17.20
CA LEU A 245 -3.76 -16.33 15.96
C LEU A 245 -2.67 -17.38 15.83
N TYR A 246 -1.41 -17.00 16.09
CA TYR A 246 -0.27 -17.92 16.05
C TYR A 246 -0.48 -19.10 17.00
N ASP A 247 -0.89 -18.84 18.26
CA ASP A 247 -1.13 -19.88 19.24
C ASP A 247 -2.32 -20.78 18.86
N THR A 248 -3.38 -20.19 18.31
CA THR A 248 -4.54 -20.95 17.83
C THR A 248 -4.17 -21.92 16.70
N LEU A 249 -3.30 -21.49 15.79
CA LEU A 249 -2.90 -22.29 14.63
C LEU A 249 -1.89 -23.40 14.95
N LYS A 250 -1.21 -23.37 16.09
CA LYS A 250 -0.29 -24.44 16.53
C LYS A 250 -0.93 -25.83 16.63
N LYS A 251 -2.26 -25.89 16.76
CA LYS A 251 -3.00 -27.17 16.77
C LYS A 251 -2.97 -27.92 15.42
N TYR A 252 -2.56 -27.24 14.33
CA TYR A 252 -2.47 -27.82 12.99
C TYR A 252 -1.01 -28.09 12.61
N PRO A 253 -0.51 -29.34 12.79
CA PRO A 253 0.89 -29.65 12.49
C PRO A 253 1.25 -29.61 11.00
N GLU A 254 0.25 -29.54 10.12
CA GLU A 254 0.41 -29.42 8.66
C GLU A 254 0.81 -28.01 8.21
N LEU A 255 0.67 -27.02 9.09
CA LEU A 255 0.99 -25.62 8.78
C LEU A 255 2.46 -25.29 9.08
N ILE A 256 3.04 -24.49 8.23
CA ILE A 256 4.30 -23.80 8.49
C ILE A 256 3.94 -22.42 9.04
N LEU A 257 4.21 -22.18 10.33
CA LEU A 257 3.78 -20.98 11.02
C LEU A 257 4.93 -19.99 11.19
N PHE A 258 4.65 -18.72 10.81
CA PHE A 258 5.51 -17.59 11.06
C PHE A 258 4.76 -16.56 11.91
N GLY A 259 5.46 -15.95 12.87
CA GLY A 259 4.98 -14.79 13.61
C GLY A 259 5.14 -13.51 12.78
N PHE A 260 5.64 -12.44 13.42
CA PHE A 260 6.06 -11.24 12.72
C PHE A 260 7.36 -11.51 11.96
N VAL A 261 7.38 -11.18 10.66
CA VAL A 261 8.56 -11.33 9.79
C VAL A 261 9.04 -9.97 9.33
N SER A 262 10.34 -9.74 9.31
CA SER A 262 10.97 -8.52 8.82
C SER A 262 11.43 -8.64 7.35
N ASP A 263 11.57 -9.86 6.86
CA ASP A 263 12.05 -10.26 5.54
C ASP A 263 10.92 -10.80 4.65
N ILE A 264 9.81 -10.08 4.60
CA ILE A 264 8.60 -10.48 3.86
C ILE A 264 8.90 -10.80 2.39
N GLU A 265 9.91 -10.16 1.79
CA GLU A 265 10.36 -10.43 0.42
C GLU A 265 10.82 -11.87 0.22
N VAL A 266 11.46 -12.48 1.21
CA VAL A 266 11.89 -13.89 1.15
C VAL A 266 10.65 -14.80 1.15
N HIS A 267 9.69 -14.51 2.02
CA HIS A 267 8.44 -15.28 2.11
C HIS A 267 7.62 -15.16 0.81
N MET A 268 7.46 -13.94 0.29
CA MET A 268 6.74 -13.71 -0.96
C MET A 268 7.46 -14.35 -2.16
N ALA A 269 8.80 -14.30 -2.20
CA ALA A 269 9.59 -14.95 -3.25
C ALA A 269 9.43 -16.47 -3.23
N ALA A 270 9.32 -17.09 -2.05
CA ALA A 270 9.12 -18.53 -1.89
C ALA A 270 7.74 -19.02 -2.38
N ALA A 271 6.72 -18.16 -2.32
CA ALA A 271 5.33 -18.49 -2.61
C ALA A 271 5.08 -18.80 -4.10
N ASP A 272 4.15 -19.72 -4.37
CA ASP A 272 3.49 -19.85 -5.67
C ASP A 272 2.18 -19.05 -5.69
N ILE A 273 1.44 -19.00 -4.60
CA ILE A 273 0.20 -18.27 -4.42
C ILE A 273 0.27 -17.53 -3.10
N LEU A 274 -0.08 -16.24 -3.12
CA LEU A 274 -0.25 -15.43 -1.92
C LEU A 274 -1.74 -15.18 -1.66
N ILE A 275 -2.21 -15.54 -0.48
CA ILE A 275 -3.55 -15.21 -0.01
C ILE A 275 -3.40 -14.05 0.97
N THR A 276 -3.98 -12.88 0.65
CA THR A 276 -3.81 -11.69 1.49
C THR A 276 -4.97 -10.71 1.34
N LYS A 277 -5.03 -9.71 2.22
CA LYS A 277 -5.91 -8.57 2.06
C LYS A 277 -5.35 -7.58 1.04
N ALA A 278 -6.20 -6.72 0.47
CA ALA A 278 -5.82 -5.80 -0.62
C ALA A 278 -5.16 -4.50 -0.13
N GLY A 279 -4.22 -4.57 0.81
CA GLY A 279 -3.45 -3.40 1.26
C GLY A 279 -2.43 -2.95 0.21
N GLY A 280 -2.44 -1.65 -0.16
CA GLY A 280 -1.71 -1.10 -1.30
C GLY A 280 -0.23 -1.50 -1.38
N LEU A 281 0.52 -1.42 -0.26
CA LEU A 281 1.93 -1.84 -0.23
C LEU A 281 2.11 -3.34 -0.48
N THR A 282 1.43 -4.17 0.31
CA THR A 282 1.58 -5.63 0.25
C THR A 282 1.28 -6.20 -1.14
N ILE A 283 0.24 -5.67 -1.80
CA ILE A 283 -0.11 -6.12 -3.15
C ILE A 283 0.88 -5.62 -4.20
N THR A 284 1.47 -4.44 -4.00
CA THR A 284 2.53 -3.90 -4.87
C THR A 284 3.82 -4.71 -4.71
N GLU A 285 4.20 -5.09 -3.48
CA GLU A 285 5.33 -5.98 -3.19
C GLU A 285 5.17 -7.34 -3.87
N ALA A 286 4.00 -7.95 -3.73
CA ALA A 286 3.68 -9.22 -4.39
C ALA A 286 3.68 -9.09 -5.93
N ALA A 287 3.14 -7.98 -6.46
CA ALA A 287 3.11 -7.69 -7.88
C ALA A 287 4.52 -7.51 -8.47
N ALA A 288 5.43 -6.79 -7.77
CA ALA A 288 6.81 -6.62 -8.17
C ALA A 288 7.59 -7.96 -8.26
N LEU A 289 7.16 -8.96 -7.51
CA LEU A 289 7.67 -10.34 -7.59
C LEU A 289 6.85 -11.22 -8.54
N SER A 290 5.86 -10.68 -9.24
CA SER A 290 4.95 -11.39 -10.14
C SER A 290 4.26 -12.59 -9.46
N ARG A 291 3.85 -12.43 -8.16
CA ARG A 291 3.19 -13.49 -7.40
C ARG A 291 1.67 -13.41 -7.58
N PRO A 292 1.03 -14.48 -8.10
CA PRO A 292 -0.42 -14.56 -8.14
C PRO A 292 -1.05 -14.39 -6.76
N ILE A 293 -2.06 -13.53 -6.66
CA ILE A 293 -2.74 -13.15 -5.43
C ILE A 293 -4.16 -13.67 -5.43
N VAL A 294 -4.62 -14.17 -4.29
CA VAL A 294 -6.04 -14.39 -4.00
C VAL A 294 -6.42 -13.50 -2.83
N PHE A 295 -7.36 -12.59 -3.04
CA PHE A 295 -7.80 -11.68 -1.99
C PHE A 295 -8.79 -12.32 -1.05
N ILE A 296 -8.57 -12.08 0.23
CA ILE A 296 -9.52 -12.37 1.30
C ILE A 296 -10.35 -11.13 1.62
N ASN A 297 -11.52 -11.35 2.24
CA ASN A 297 -12.28 -10.27 2.82
C ASN A 297 -11.54 -9.73 4.06
N ALA A 298 -11.17 -8.47 3.99
CA ALA A 298 -10.64 -7.71 5.10
C ALA A 298 -11.48 -6.43 5.26
N VAL A 299 -10.94 -5.41 5.86
CA VAL A 299 -11.70 -4.19 6.16
C VAL A 299 -12.06 -3.44 4.86
N SER A 300 -13.28 -2.91 4.80
CA SER A 300 -13.74 -2.04 3.72
C SER A 300 -13.03 -0.67 3.74
N GLY A 301 -13.12 0.06 2.64
CA GLY A 301 -12.44 1.35 2.44
C GLY A 301 -11.51 1.27 1.24
N CYS A 302 -10.31 1.85 1.34
CA CYS A 302 -9.32 1.84 0.25
C CYS A 302 -8.97 0.44 -0.27
N GLU A 303 -8.99 -0.58 0.59
CA GLU A 303 -8.76 -1.96 0.19
C GLU A 303 -9.81 -2.51 -0.79
N ALA A 304 -11.03 -1.97 -0.79
CA ALA A 304 -12.06 -2.35 -1.77
C ALA A 304 -11.67 -1.90 -3.19
N TYR A 305 -11.19 -0.66 -3.35
CA TYR A 305 -10.71 -0.14 -4.63
C TYR A 305 -9.47 -0.87 -5.13
N ASN A 306 -8.51 -1.13 -4.24
CA ASN A 306 -7.32 -1.89 -4.56
C ASN A 306 -7.68 -3.27 -5.10
N ARG A 307 -8.60 -3.97 -4.43
CA ARG A 307 -9.09 -5.28 -4.84
C ARG A 307 -9.80 -5.22 -6.19
N GLU A 308 -10.68 -4.24 -6.37
CA GLU A 308 -11.41 -4.04 -7.63
C GLU A 308 -10.44 -3.81 -8.79
N PHE A 309 -9.49 -2.89 -8.62
CA PHE A 309 -8.47 -2.59 -9.63
C PHE A 309 -7.66 -3.84 -10.02
N PHE A 310 -7.18 -4.61 -9.05
CA PHE A 310 -6.41 -5.83 -9.33
C PHE A 310 -7.25 -6.91 -10.00
N SER A 311 -8.50 -7.10 -9.57
CA SER A 311 -9.39 -8.12 -10.13
C SER A 311 -9.79 -7.80 -11.56
N GLN A 312 -10.19 -6.56 -11.86
CA GLN A 312 -10.58 -6.10 -13.19
C GLN A 312 -9.43 -6.19 -14.20
N ASN A 313 -8.19 -6.02 -13.76
CA ASN A 313 -7.01 -6.09 -14.61
C ASN A 313 -6.36 -7.48 -14.68
N THR A 314 -6.98 -8.50 -14.12
CA THR A 314 -6.44 -9.87 -14.08
C THR A 314 -5.04 -9.92 -13.43
N TYR A 315 -4.86 -9.21 -12.31
CA TYR A 315 -3.67 -9.26 -11.47
C TYR A 315 -3.87 -10.17 -10.26
N ALA A 316 -5.14 -10.38 -9.85
CA ALA A 316 -5.52 -11.21 -8.73
C ALA A 316 -6.90 -11.83 -8.92
N LEU A 317 -7.18 -12.90 -8.18
CA LEU A 317 -8.53 -13.40 -7.96
C LEU A 317 -9.05 -12.89 -6.62
N SER A 318 -10.36 -12.73 -6.48
CA SER A 318 -10.95 -12.20 -5.23
C SER A 318 -12.28 -12.82 -4.89
N SER A 319 -12.55 -12.94 -3.60
CA SER A 319 -13.88 -13.22 -3.08
C SER A 319 -14.05 -12.66 -1.67
N TYR A 320 -15.31 -12.39 -1.29
CA TYR A 320 -15.70 -12.10 0.09
C TYR A 320 -15.99 -13.37 0.89
N ASP A 321 -16.28 -14.45 0.20
CA ASP A 321 -16.63 -15.75 0.76
C ASP A 321 -15.39 -16.64 0.84
N VAL A 322 -15.15 -17.26 2.00
CA VAL A 322 -13.96 -18.07 2.22
C VAL A 322 -13.96 -19.33 1.34
N ASP A 323 -15.10 -19.97 1.09
CA ASP A 323 -15.16 -21.16 0.22
C ASP A 323 -14.75 -20.79 -1.20
N LYS A 324 -15.20 -19.64 -1.70
CA LYS A 324 -14.77 -19.13 -3.01
C LYS A 324 -13.30 -18.71 -3.03
N VAL A 325 -12.72 -18.26 -1.92
CA VAL A 325 -11.26 -18.07 -1.82
C VAL A 325 -10.54 -19.38 -2.05
N ILE A 326 -11.01 -20.48 -1.44
CA ILE A 326 -10.43 -21.82 -1.63
C ILE A 326 -10.62 -22.33 -3.06
N GLU A 327 -11.78 -22.09 -3.67
CA GLU A 327 -12.03 -22.40 -5.10
C GLU A 327 -11.06 -21.63 -6.01
N ASN A 328 -10.84 -20.34 -5.76
CA ASN A 328 -9.88 -19.50 -6.50
C ASN A 328 -8.44 -20.04 -6.37
N VAL A 329 -8.05 -20.53 -5.20
CA VAL A 329 -6.76 -21.22 -5.03
C VAL A 329 -6.73 -22.50 -5.89
N GLY A 330 -7.81 -23.28 -5.90
CA GLY A 330 -7.95 -24.46 -6.75
C GLY A 330 -7.80 -24.15 -8.24
N LEU A 331 -8.40 -23.05 -8.70
CA LEU A 331 -8.25 -22.59 -10.08
C LEU A 331 -6.79 -22.27 -10.41
N LEU A 332 -6.07 -21.52 -9.54
CA LEU A 332 -4.65 -21.21 -9.77
C LEU A 332 -3.74 -22.44 -9.69
N LEU A 333 -4.15 -23.49 -9.00
CA LEU A 333 -3.39 -24.74 -8.93
C LEU A 333 -3.60 -25.64 -10.15
N SER A 334 -4.79 -25.61 -10.78
CA SER A 334 -5.20 -26.52 -11.85
C SER A 334 -5.18 -25.89 -13.23
N ASP A 335 -5.38 -24.58 -13.36
CA ASP A 335 -5.40 -23.84 -14.62
C ASP A 335 -4.07 -23.08 -14.82
N GLU A 336 -3.14 -23.74 -15.48
CA GLU A 336 -1.82 -23.17 -15.78
C GLU A 336 -1.91 -21.95 -16.70
N PHE A 337 -2.89 -21.89 -17.60
CA PHE A 337 -3.07 -20.73 -18.48
C PHE A 337 -3.48 -19.50 -17.66
N LEU A 338 -4.45 -19.62 -16.75
CA LEU A 338 -4.88 -18.54 -15.88
C LEU A 338 -3.74 -18.09 -14.94
N TYR A 339 -3.01 -19.05 -14.35
CA TYR A 339 -1.87 -18.77 -13.49
C TYR A 339 -0.80 -17.94 -14.23
N ASN A 340 -0.40 -18.39 -15.42
CA ASN A 340 0.60 -17.70 -16.22
C ASN A 340 0.10 -16.36 -16.76
N LYS A 341 -1.19 -16.23 -17.08
CA LYS A 341 -1.79 -14.95 -17.50
C LYS A 341 -1.68 -13.91 -16.40
N ILE A 342 -2.04 -14.25 -15.15
CA ILE A 342 -1.91 -13.34 -14.00
C ILE A 342 -0.45 -12.96 -13.80
N LYS A 343 0.45 -13.94 -13.76
CA LYS A 343 1.88 -13.71 -13.57
C LYS A 343 2.48 -12.79 -14.64
N ASN A 344 2.15 -13.02 -15.91
CA ASN A 344 2.66 -12.21 -17.02
C ASN A 344 2.11 -10.77 -16.99
N ASN A 345 0.84 -10.58 -16.60
CA ASN A 345 0.27 -9.25 -16.43
C ASN A 345 0.98 -8.48 -15.30
N LEU A 346 1.27 -9.14 -14.17
CA LEU A 346 2.01 -8.55 -13.07
C LEU A 346 3.44 -8.20 -13.49
N ASP A 347 4.14 -9.12 -14.13
CA ASP A 347 5.52 -8.91 -14.61
C ASP A 347 5.61 -7.74 -15.60
N LYS A 348 4.64 -7.62 -16.49
CA LYS A 348 4.58 -6.54 -17.47
C LYS A 348 4.35 -5.16 -16.83
N ASP A 349 3.41 -5.07 -15.90
CA ASP A 349 2.87 -3.80 -15.43
C ASP A 349 3.52 -3.32 -14.12
N PHE A 350 4.31 -4.17 -13.41
CA PHE A 350 4.94 -3.86 -12.11
C PHE A 350 6.46 -4.13 -12.07
N ASN A 351 7.15 -4.00 -13.20
CA ASN A 351 8.58 -4.32 -13.32
C ASN A 351 9.52 -3.12 -13.13
N ILE A 352 8.99 -1.91 -12.99
CA ILE A 352 9.79 -0.68 -12.81
C ILE A 352 9.56 -0.15 -11.39
N PRO A 353 10.63 0.13 -10.63
CA PRO A 353 10.52 0.75 -9.32
C PRO A 353 9.90 2.15 -9.41
N ALA A 354 8.86 2.40 -8.60
CA ALA A 354 8.19 3.70 -8.56
C ALA A 354 9.15 4.84 -8.20
N GLN A 355 10.08 4.59 -7.28
CA GLN A 355 11.06 5.56 -6.83
C GLN A 355 11.98 6.04 -7.96
N LYS A 356 12.26 5.19 -8.96
CA LYS A 356 13.02 5.58 -10.14
C LYS A 356 12.26 6.60 -10.98
N ILE A 357 10.97 6.34 -11.26
CA ILE A 357 10.13 7.24 -12.05
C ILE A 357 9.95 8.59 -11.32
N ILE A 358 9.76 8.56 -10.00
CA ILE A 358 9.65 9.78 -9.18
C ILE A 358 10.95 10.58 -9.23
N PHE A 359 12.09 9.92 -9.09
CA PHE A 359 13.40 10.56 -9.16
C PHE A 359 13.64 11.20 -10.55
N ASP A 360 13.40 10.48 -11.63
CA ASP A 360 13.59 10.95 -12.99
C ASP A 360 12.74 12.22 -13.24
N GLU A 361 11.45 12.20 -12.88
CA GLU A 361 10.53 13.35 -13.01
C GLU A 361 11.00 14.59 -12.24
N LEU A 362 11.46 14.41 -10.98
CA LEU A 362 11.92 15.53 -10.16
C LEU A 362 13.29 16.07 -10.63
N SER A 363 14.12 15.23 -11.22
CA SER A 363 15.43 15.61 -11.74
C SER A 363 15.33 16.38 -13.04
N GLU A 364 14.42 16.00 -13.95
CA GLU A 364 14.17 16.72 -15.20
C GLU A 364 13.60 18.12 -14.91
N GLY A 365 12.74 18.25 -13.91
CA GLY A 365 12.21 19.55 -13.45
C GLY A 365 13.29 20.50 -12.89
N SER A 366 14.38 19.95 -12.36
CA SER A 366 15.51 20.76 -11.80
C SER A 366 16.41 21.38 -12.88
N THR A 367 16.31 20.93 -14.12
CA THR A 367 17.20 21.40 -15.23
C THR A 367 16.62 22.66 -15.93
N ILE A 368 15.41 23.10 -15.54
CA ILE A 368 14.65 24.17 -16.20
C ILE A 368 14.64 25.49 -15.37
N VAL A 369 15.40 25.56 -14.26
CA VAL A 369 15.48 26.79 -13.43
C VAL A 369 16.84 27.47 -13.59
#